data_b697600599a0a648a3b2430ef81f76b9
#
_entry.id   b697600599a0a648a3b2430ef81f76b9
#
_cell.length_a   1.000
_cell.length_b   1.000
_cell.length_c   1.000
_cell.angle_alpha   90.00
_cell.angle_beta   90.00
_cell.angle_gamma   90.00
#
_symmetry.space_group_name_H-M   'P 1'
#
loop_
_entity.id
_entity.type
_entity.pdbx_description
1 polymer ?
#
loop_
_entity_poly.entity_id
_entity_poly.type
_entity_poly.pdbx_seq_one_letter_code
_entity_poly.pdbx_strand_id
1 'polypeptide(L)'
;MEINKRDYQISLCIPTNGVSEWVFPVLDSIYNQGVSEELFEVIVTDNGKNMIFREEMLQYAENKKNMIYRVTDAPLFLNEIEAYKSAGGKFIKFINHRTILLAGALKQLISFAEENEAEKPIIYFSNGVLGLSPQIKYCETFSDFVENLSYWSSWS
;
A
#
# COMPACT_ATOMS: atom_id res chain seq x y z
N MET A 1 -18.48 -16.91 -9.45
CA MET A 1 -17.49 -17.30 -8.46
C MET A 1 -17.43 -16.14 -7.48
N GLU A 2 -18.11 -16.23 -6.34
CA GLU A 2 -18.05 -15.18 -5.32
C GLU A 2 -16.60 -15.15 -4.80
N ILE A 3 -15.93 -14.04 -5.04
CA ILE A 3 -14.66 -13.76 -4.38
C ILE A 3 -15.02 -13.63 -2.90
N ASN A 4 -14.59 -14.59 -2.11
CA ASN A 4 -14.72 -14.52 -0.65
C ASN A 4 -13.95 -13.28 -0.21
N LYS A 5 -14.67 -12.16 -0.07
CA LYS A 5 -14.10 -10.85 0.27
C LYS A 5 -13.57 -11.00 1.70
N ARG A 6 -12.28 -11.24 1.84
CA ARG A 6 -11.63 -11.27 3.15
C ARG A 6 -11.73 -9.86 3.74
N ASP A 7 -12.00 -9.78 5.02
CA ASP A 7 -12.17 -8.51 5.74
C ASP A 7 -10.81 -7.96 6.20
N TYR A 8 -9.95 -7.65 5.23
CA TYR A 8 -8.64 -7.07 5.52
C TYR A 8 -8.76 -5.67 6.10
N GLN A 9 -7.96 -5.35 7.11
CA GLN A 9 -7.91 -4.01 7.68
C GLN A 9 -7.24 -3.03 6.71
N ILE A 10 -6.21 -3.50 5.97
CA ILE A 10 -5.47 -2.63 5.06
C ILE A 10 -5.03 -3.38 3.80
N SER A 11 -5.10 -2.70 2.66
CA SER A 11 -4.49 -3.10 1.39
C SER A 11 -3.21 -2.32 1.17
N LEU A 12 -2.08 -3.03 1.01
CA LEU A 12 -0.78 -2.46 0.68
C LEU A 12 -0.60 -2.53 -0.84
N CYS A 13 -0.72 -1.40 -1.52
CA CYS A 13 -0.65 -1.30 -2.97
C CYS A 13 0.75 -0.91 -3.44
N ILE A 14 1.40 -1.77 -4.22
CA ILE A 14 2.78 -1.64 -4.68
C ILE A 14 2.79 -1.62 -6.21
N PRO A 15 2.61 -0.48 -6.86
CA PRO A 15 2.81 -0.36 -8.30
C PRO A 15 4.29 -0.45 -8.63
N THR A 16 4.65 -1.22 -9.66
CA THR A 16 6.04 -1.43 -10.06
C THR A 16 6.20 -1.51 -11.57
N ASN A 17 7.42 -1.30 -12.03
CA ASN A 17 7.86 -1.52 -13.41
C ASN A 17 8.74 -2.77 -13.56
N GLY A 18 8.72 -3.67 -12.59
CA GLY A 18 9.35 -4.98 -12.68
C GLY A 18 10.85 -5.01 -12.41
N VAL A 19 11.31 -4.35 -11.34
CA VAL A 19 12.72 -4.38 -10.91
C VAL A 19 12.84 -5.21 -9.64
N SER A 20 13.39 -6.43 -9.76
CA SER A 20 13.49 -7.42 -8.67
C SER A 20 14.21 -6.89 -7.46
N GLU A 21 15.33 -6.20 -7.65
CA GLU A 21 16.20 -5.66 -6.59
C GLU A 21 15.49 -4.60 -5.73
N TRP A 22 14.40 -4.03 -6.22
CA TRP A 22 13.60 -3.06 -5.46
C TRP A 22 12.40 -3.72 -4.80
N VAL A 23 11.66 -4.55 -5.55
CA VAL A 23 10.37 -5.07 -5.09
C VAL A 23 10.52 -6.12 -4.00
N PHE A 24 11.41 -7.11 -4.16
CA PHE A 24 11.52 -8.20 -3.19
C PHE A 24 11.95 -7.72 -1.79
N PRO A 25 12.91 -6.80 -1.62
CA PRO A 25 13.22 -6.25 -0.29
C PRO A 25 12.02 -5.54 0.35
N VAL A 26 11.16 -4.87 -0.44
CA VAL A 26 9.92 -4.26 0.08
C VAL A 26 8.96 -5.34 0.56
N LEU A 27 8.72 -6.38 -0.23
CA LEU A 27 7.86 -7.49 0.14
C LEU A 27 8.37 -8.21 1.39
N ASP A 28 9.65 -8.48 1.46
CA ASP A 28 10.27 -9.10 2.64
C ASP A 28 10.12 -8.22 3.88
N SER A 29 10.24 -6.90 3.73
CA SER A 29 10.04 -5.95 4.84
C SER A 29 8.61 -5.91 5.35
N ILE A 30 7.63 -6.32 4.55
CA ILE A 30 6.23 -6.46 4.93
C ILE A 30 6.00 -7.80 5.64
N TYR A 31 6.39 -8.91 5.00
CA TYR A 31 6.07 -10.25 5.50
C TYR A 31 6.90 -10.68 6.70
N ASN A 32 8.09 -10.12 6.91
CA ASN A 32 8.96 -10.47 8.03
C ASN A 32 8.63 -9.75 9.36
N GLN A 33 7.46 -9.06 9.44
CA GLN A 33 7.07 -8.35 10.68
C GLN A 33 6.25 -9.20 11.67
N GLY A 34 5.98 -10.44 11.36
CA GLY A 34 5.24 -11.34 12.25
C GLY A 34 3.78 -10.94 12.49
N VAL A 35 3.19 -10.20 11.55
CA VAL A 35 1.76 -9.82 11.56
C VAL A 35 0.96 -10.90 10.85
N SER A 36 -0.24 -11.22 11.36
CA SER A 36 -1.12 -12.19 10.71
C SER A 36 -1.50 -11.75 9.29
N GLU A 37 -1.32 -12.65 8.32
CA GLU A 37 -1.70 -12.44 6.92
C GLU A 37 -3.22 -12.31 6.72
N GLU A 38 -4.02 -12.52 7.75
CA GLU A 38 -5.48 -12.30 7.71
C GLU A 38 -5.87 -10.82 7.89
N LEU A 39 -4.95 -9.99 8.40
CA LEU A 39 -5.21 -8.59 8.69
C LEU A 39 -4.89 -7.64 7.52
N PHE A 40 -4.09 -8.07 6.57
CA PHE A 40 -3.67 -7.25 5.44
C PHE A 40 -3.61 -8.03 4.14
N GLU A 41 -3.70 -7.33 3.04
CA GLU A 41 -3.37 -7.87 1.72
C GLU A 41 -2.29 -7.04 1.04
N VAL A 42 -1.55 -7.67 0.15
CA VAL A 42 -0.52 -7.05 -0.68
C VAL A 42 -0.93 -7.14 -2.15
N ILE A 43 -0.97 -6.00 -2.83
CA ILE A 43 -1.36 -5.92 -4.23
C ILE A 43 -0.18 -5.34 -5.00
N VAL A 44 0.43 -6.17 -5.84
CA VAL A 44 1.51 -5.77 -6.74
C VAL A 44 0.96 -5.66 -8.16
N THR A 45 1.02 -4.47 -8.74
CA THR A 45 0.67 -4.24 -10.15
C THR A 45 1.92 -3.90 -10.94
N ASP A 46 2.20 -4.69 -11.97
CA ASP A 46 3.41 -4.61 -12.77
C ASP A 46 3.11 -4.18 -14.21
N ASN A 47 3.57 -2.99 -14.59
CA ASN A 47 3.52 -2.50 -15.97
C ASN A 47 4.86 -2.60 -16.69
N GLY A 48 5.85 -3.27 -16.09
CA GLY A 48 7.13 -3.57 -16.70
C GLY A 48 7.04 -4.66 -17.76
N LYS A 49 8.14 -4.87 -18.46
CA LYS A 49 8.27 -5.90 -19.49
C LYS A 49 9.28 -7.00 -19.12
N ASN A 50 9.71 -7.04 -17.88
CA ASN A 50 10.70 -7.98 -17.39
C ASN A 50 10.06 -9.35 -17.12
N MET A 51 10.27 -10.30 -18.01
CA MET A 51 9.71 -11.65 -17.91
C MET A 51 10.30 -12.43 -16.72
N ILE A 52 11.58 -12.22 -16.40
CA ILE A 52 12.24 -12.89 -15.26
C ILE A 52 11.56 -12.43 -13.96
N PHE A 53 11.36 -11.13 -13.79
CA PHE A 53 10.63 -10.59 -12.64
C PHE A 53 9.23 -11.18 -12.51
N ARG A 54 8.50 -11.37 -13.63
CA ARG A 54 7.17 -11.97 -13.61
C ARG A 54 7.17 -13.41 -13.11
N GLU A 55 8.14 -14.19 -13.55
CA GLU A 55 8.30 -15.58 -13.08
C GLU A 55 8.64 -15.64 -11.59
N GLU A 56 9.58 -14.80 -11.14
CA GLU A 56 9.95 -14.67 -9.73
C GLU A 56 8.77 -14.23 -8.86
N MET A 57 7.97 -13.26 -9.33
CA MET A 57 6.78 -12.79 -8.60
C MET A 57 5.68 -13.85 -8.50
N LEU A 58 5.43 -14.63 -9.55
CA LEU A 58 4.48 -15.73 -9.50
C LEU A 58 4.92 -16.79 -8.49
N GLN A 59 6.21 -17.13 -8.48
CA GLN A 59 6.78 -18.06 -7.50
C GLN A 59 6.70 -17.50 -6.06
N TYR A 60 7.00 -16.22 -5.87
CA TYR A 60 6.92 -15.58 -4.57
C TYR A 60 5.47 -15.57 -4.03
N ALA A 61 4.51 -15.29 -4.89
CA ALA A 61 3.09 -15.22 -4.55
C ALA A 61 2.42 -16.60 -4.31
N GLU A 62 2.99 -17.69 -4.79
CA GLU A 62 2.38 -19.04 -4.76
C GLU A 62 1.91 -19.44 -3.36
N ASN A 63 2.69 -19.11 -2.33
CA ASN A 63 2.42 -19.47 -0.94
C ASN A 63 1.84 -18.30 -0.11
N LYS A 64 1.44 -17.19 -0.73
CA LYS A 64 0.92 -16.00 -0.09
C LYS A 64 -0.58 -15.83 -0.39
N LYS A 65 -1.44 -16.34 0.48
CA LYS A 65 -2.90 -16.30 0.27
C LYS A 65 -3.50 -14.89 0.29
N ASN A 66 -2.77 -13.93 0.84
CA ASN A 66 -3.13 -12.52 0.95
C ASN A 66 -2.41 -11.63 -0.08
N MET A 67 -1.78 -12.23 -1.12
CA MET A 67 -1.11 -11.49 -2.18
C MET A 67 -1.87 -11.60 -3.50
N ILE A 68 -1.98 -10.48 -4.18
CA ILE A 68 -2.47 -10.36 -5.56
C ILE A 68 -1.33 -9.80 -6.41
N TYR A 69 -0.87 -10.56 -7.39
CA TYR A 69 0.05 -10.08 -8.43
C TYR A 69 -0.67 -9.97 -9.76
N ARG A 70 -0.58 -8.80 -10.39
CA ARG A 70 -1.21 -8.52 -11.69
C ARG A 70 -0.26 -7.80 -12.62
N VAL A 71 -0.16 -8.30 -13.85
CA VAL A 71 0.46 -7.57 -14.95
C VAL A 71 -0.56 -6.62 -15.55
N THR A 72 -0.16 -5.38 -15.83
CA THR A 72 -1.01 -4.34 -16.41
C THR A 72 -0.33 -3.66 -17.60
N ASP A 73 -1.11 -3.08 -18.49
CA ASP A 73 -0.62 -2.22 -19.57
C ASP A 73 -0.80 -0.72 -19.23
N ALA A 74 -1.21 -0.42 -18.00
CA ALA A 74 -1.47 0.94 -17.54
C ALA A 74 -0.16 1.75 -17.47
N PRO A 75 -0.02 2.86 -18.21
CA PRO A 75 1.21 3.64 -18.22
C PRO A 75 1.36 4.48 -16.94
N LEU A 76 2.61 4.60 -16.46
CA LEU A 76 2.99 5.50 -15.37
C LEU A 76 2.06 5.37 -14.13
N PHE A 77 1.53 6.49 -13.66
CA PHE A 77 0.66 6.57 -12.48
C PHE A 77 -0.68 5.83 -12.62
N LEU A 78 -1.12 5.50 -13.83
CA LEU A 78 -2.32 4.69 -14.00
C LEU A 78 -2.15 3.27 -13.47
N ASN A 79 -0.91 2.80 -13.32
CA ASN A 79 -0.63 1.52 -12.67
C ASN A 79 -1.01 1.53 -11.16
N GLU A 80 -0.91 2.68 -10.50
CA GLU A 80 -1.39 2.87 -9.12
C GLU A 80 -2.91 2.70 -9.02
N ILE A 81 -3.64 3.22 -10.02
CA ILE A 81 -5.10 3.08 -10.10
C ILE A 81 -5.50 1.61 -10.28
N GLU A 82 -4.73 0.82 -11.03
CA GLU A 82 -4.98 -0.62 -11.18
C GLU A 82 -4.76 -1.38 -9.87
N ALA A 83 -3.78 -0.99 -9.05
CA ALA A 83 -3.61 -1.53 -7.71
C ALA A 83 -4.81 -1.17 -6.82
N TYR A 84 -5.23 0.10 -6.81
CA TYR A 84 -6.39 0.57 -6.07
C TYR A 84 -7.68 -0.21 -6.42
N LYS A 85 -7.96 -0.43 -7.70
CA LYS A 85 -9.14 -1.18 -8.15
C LYS A 85 -9.15 -2.64 -7.66
N SER A 86 -8.00 -3.18 -7.32
CA SER A 86 -7.86 -4.55 -6.83
C SER A 86 -7.94 -4.65 -5.31
N ALA A 87 -7.89 -3.50 -4.60
CA ALA A 87 -7.88 -3.42 -3.16
C ALA A 87 -9.25 -3.77 -2.56
N GLY A 88 -9.27 -4.63 -1.56
CA GLY A 88 -10.47 -5.05 -0.82
C GLY A 88 -10.46 -4.68 0.66
N GLY A 89 -9.35 -4.18 1.18
CA GLY A 89 -9.21 -3.77 2.58
C GLY A 89 -9.98 -2.50 2.92
N LYS A 90 -10.23 -2.31 4.22
CA LYS A 90 -10.95 -1.14 4.75
C LYS A 90 -10.19 0.16 4.52
N PHE A 91 -8.87 0.08 4.56
CA PHE A 91 -7.94 1.17 4.22
C PHE A 91 -6.99 0.75 3.11
N ILE A 92 -6.46 1.74 2.40
CA ILE A 92 -5.49 1.53 1.32
C ILE A 92 -4.24 2.34 1.64
N LYS A 93 -3.06 1.69 1.53
CA LYS A 93 -1.77 2.33 1.62
C LYS A 93 -0.99 2.09 0.33
N PHE A 94 -0.69 3.15 -0.41
CA PHE A 94 0.28 3.08 -1.49
C PHE A 94 1.70 3.02 -0.93
N ILE A 95 2.47 2.06 -1.41
CA ILE A 95 3.86 1.85 -1.04
C ILE A 95 4.70 1.92 -2.32
N ASN A 96 5.65 2.83 -2.36
CA ASN A 96 6.61 2.86 -3.45
C ASN A 96 7.43 1.55 -3.43
N HIS A 97 7.68 0.98 -4.59
CA HIS A 97 8.38 -0.28 -4.75
C HIS A 97 9.87 -0.27 -4.31
N ARG A 98 10.31 0.82 -3.69
CA ARG A 98 11.64 0.99 -3.06
C ARG A 98 11.54 1.30 -1.56
N THR A 99 10.33 1.37 -1.01
CA THR A 99 10.11 1.74 0.39
C THR A 99 10.17 0.52 1.29
N ILE A 100 11.21 0.42 2.07
CA ILE A 100 11.36 -0.61 3.11
C ILE A 100 10.57 -0.21 4.35
N LEU A 101 9.67 -1.06 4.81
CA LEU A 101 8.97 -0.85 6.07
C LEU A 101 9.90 -1.13 7.25
N LEU A 102 9.97 -0.19 8.18
CA LEU A 102 10.70 -0.38 9.44
C LEU A 102 10.01 -1.44 10.32
N ALA A 103 10.79 -2.06 11.20
CA ALA A 103 10.26 -3.04 12.15
C ALA A 103 9.10 -2.44 12.97
N GLY A 104 7.97 -3.13 13.02
CA GLY A 104 6.75 -2.70 13.69
C GLY A 104 5.86 -1.73 12.90
N ALA A 105 6.31 -1.22 11.74
CA ALA A 105 5.53 -0.27 10.95
C ALA A 105 4.20 -0.86 10.47
N LEU A 106 4.19 -2.12 10.02
CA LEU A 106 2.95 -2.77 9.57
C LEU A 106 1.95 -2.91 10.72
N LYS A 107 2.42 -3.27 11.92
CA LYS A 107 1.56 -3.35 13.11
C LYS A 107 0.94 -2.00 13.45
N GLN A 108 1.72 -0.91 13.36
CA GLN A 108 1.21 0.45 13.57
C GLN A 108 0.16 0.82 12.53
N LEU A 109 0.39 0.54 11.24
CA LEU A 109 -0.58 0.79 10.18
C LEU A 109 -1.92 0.08 10.43
N ILE A 110 -1.86 -1.17 10.87
CA ILE A 110 -3.07 -1.95 11.19
C ILE A 110 -3.78 -1.37 12.43
N SER A 111 -3.05 -1.08 13.51
CA SER A 111 -3.67 -0.45 14.70
C SER A 111 -4.36 0.86 14.35
N PHE A 112 -3.75 1.72 13.53
CA PHE A 112 -4.38 2.94 13.05
C PHE A 112 -5.64 2.67 12.21
N ALA A 113 -5.61 1.65 11.37
CA ALA A 113 -6.78 1.28 10.57
C ALA A 113 -7.94 0.81 11.48
N GLU A 114 -7.64 -0.01 12.50
CA GLU A 114 -8.62 -0.48 13.48
C GLU A 114 -9.21 0.65 14.32
N GLU A 115 -8.37 1.54 14.85
CA GLU A 115 -8.77 2.68 15.67
C GLU A 115 -9.65 3.69 14.90
N ASN A 116 -9.51 3.77 13.58
CA ASN A 116 -10.22 4.74 12.74
C ASN A 116 -11.23 4.10 11.78
N GLU A 117 -11.60 2.86 12.01
CA GLU A 117 -12.50 2.10 11.12
C GLU A 117 -13.88 2.77 10.95
N ALA A 118 -14.41 3.37 12.01
CA ALA A 118 -15.73 4.00 11.99
C ALA A 118 -15.77 5.28 11.12
N GLU A 119 -14.75 6.12 11.23
CA GLU A 119 -14.69 7.43 10.56
C GLU A 119 -14.02 7.36 9.20
N LYS A 120 -13.16 6.38 8.97
CA LYS A 120 -12.39 6.17 7.72
C LYS A 120 -11.69 7.44 7.21
N PRO A 121 -10.91 8.13 8.06
CA PRO A 121 -10.20 9.34 7.66
C PRO A 121 -9.09 9.03 6.65
N ILE A 122 -8.61 10.06 5.98
CA ILE A 122 -7.34 9.99 5.26
C ILE A 122 -6.23 10.22 6.29
N ILE A 123 -5.34 9.23 6.43
CA ILE A 123 -4.26 9.26 7.42
C ILE A 123 -2.94 9.54 6.70
N TYR A 124 -2.26 10.60 7.11
CA TYR A 124 -0.94 10.95 6.62
C TYR A 124 0.12 10.65 7.70
N PHE A 125 1.13 9.87 7.33
CA PHE A 125 2.28 9.59 8.19
C PHE A 125 3.46 10.45 7.76
N SER A 126 3.98 11.29 8.64
CA SER A 126 5.24 11.99 8.42
C SER A 126 6.37 11.29 9.19
N ASN A 127 7.61 11.43 8.72
CA ASN A 127 8.80 10.93 9.41
C ASN A 127 9.30 11.86 10.53
N GLY A 128 8.52 12.86 10.90
CA GLY A 128 8.88 13.88 11.90
C GLY A 128 9.88 14.93 11.41
N VAL A 129 10.39 14.84 10.20
CA VAL A 129 11.36 15.81 9.64
C VAL A 129 10.78 17.23 9.57
N LEU A 130 9.47 17.33 9.41
CA LEU A 130 8.78 18.63 9.33
C LEU A 130 8.45 19.24 10.71
N GLY A 131 8.82 18.56 11.81
CA GLY A 131 8.55 19.06 13.16
C GLY A 131 7.05 19.24 13.49
N LEU A 132 6.18 18.58 12.72
CA LEU A 132 4.74 18.69 12.89
C LEU A 132 4.28 17.81 14.04
N SER A 133 3.54 18.36 14.97
CA SER A 133 2.80 17.58 15.96
C SER A 133 1.64 16.83 15.28
N PRO A 134 1.21 15.67 15.80
CA PRO A 134 0.02 14.99 15.33
C PRO A 134 -1.17 15.96 15.32
N GLN A 135 -1.84 16.07 14.20
CA GLN A 135 -2.99 16.96 14.02
C GLN A 135 -4.11 16.23 13.31
N ILE A 136 -5.35 16.52 13.71
CA ILE A 136 -6.55 16.14 12.99
C ILE A 136 -7.07 17.40 12.31
N LYS A 137 -7.29 17.31 11.00
CA LYS A 137 -7.87 18.41 10.23
C LYS A 137 -9.12 17.90 9.51
N TYR A 138 -10.20 18.60 9.72
CA TYR A 138 -11.46 18.35 9.03
C TYR A 138 -11.50 19.22 7.77
N CYS A 139 -11.79 18.58 6.63
CA CYS A 139 -11.96 19.26 5.35
C CYS A 139 -13.41 19.07 4.90
N GLU A 140 -14.13 20.14 4.65
CA GLU A 140 -15.54 20.07 4.25
C GLU A 140 -15.69 19.74 2.76
N THR A 141 -14.70 20.14 1.96
CA THR A 141 -14.70 19.92 0.51
C THR A 141 -13.42 19.23 0.04
N PHE A 142 -13.48 18.63 -1.14
CA PHE A 142 -12.29 18.06 -1.78
C PHE A 142 -11.23 19.14 -2.07
N SER A 143 -11.64 20.38 -2.37
CA SER A 143 -10.73 21.50 -2.57
C SER A 143 -9.93 21.81 -1.30
N ASP A 144 -10.63 21.89 -0.16
CA ASP A 144 -9.98 22.10 1.15
C ASP A 144 -8.99 21.00 1.47
N PHE A 145 -9.36 19.76 1.14
CA PHE A 145 -8.45 18.61 1.31
C PHE A 145 -7.19 18.75 0.46
N VAL A 146 -7.32 19.09 -0.83
CA VAL A 146 -6.18 19.22 -1.75
C VAL A 146 -5.26 20.39 -1.31
N GLU A 147 -5.82 21.54 -0.94
CA GLU A 147 -5.06 22.67 -0.44
C GLU A 147 -4.26 22.31 0.82
N ASN A 148 -4.89 21.61 1.74
CA ASN A 148 -4.23 21.17 2.96
C ASN A 148 -3.17 20.09 2.70
N LEU A 149 -3.42 19.15 1.79
CA LEU A 149 -2.47 18.12 1.41
C LEU A 149 -1.20 18.75 0.81
N SER A 150 -1.34 19.75 -0.05
CA SER A 150 -0.20 20.45 -0.67
C SER A 150 0.66 21.18 0.34
N TYR A 151 0.07 21.66 1.43
CA TYR A 151 0.80 22.32 2.52
C TYR A 151 1.57 21.32 3.41
N TRP A 152 1.08 20.08 3.54
CA TRP A 152 1.60 19.07 4.48
C TRP A 152 2.47 18.01 3.84
N SER A 153 2.40 17.82 2.54
CA SER A 153 3.18 16.82 1.82
C SER A 153 4.42 17.42 1.18
N SER A 154 5.60 17.00 1.65
CA SER A 154 6.81 17.17 0.83
C SER A 154 6.80 16.07 -0.23
N TRP A 155 6.59 16.44 -1.47
CA TRP A 155 6.81 15.58 -2.63
C TRP A 155 8.31 15.48 -2.91
N SER A 156 9.05 14.80 -2.08
CA SER A 156 10.47 14.54 -2.31
C SER A 156 10.71 13.06 -2.55
#